data_e0b8e466c44377f9949fd28bfc4e9590
#
_entry.id   e0b8e466c44377f9949fd28bfc4e9590
#
_cell.length_a   1.000
_cell.length_b   1.000
_cell.length_c   1.000
_cell.angle_alpha   90.00
_cell.angle_beta   90.00
_cell.angle_gamma   90.00
#
_symmetry.space_group_name_H-M   'P 1'
#
loop_
_entity.id
_entity.type
_entity.pdbx_description
1 polymer ?
#
loop_
_entity_poly.entity_id
_entity_poly.type
_entity_poly.pdbx_seq_one_letter_code
_entity_poly.pdbx_strand_id
1 'polypeptide(L)'
;MTTLYLDRKGLELKLDGAALALYEGGVRARTVPLALLKRVVIRAETVLCSSVLGALAEAGCAAVVLSGRQGKRLAIIQGRAHNDAALRVAQYAKTQDPAWCLSWAGRFVGAKLARQQRFLERALSIRVDRRKEIFDALESLRPLRTRVAGDESNVESLRGLEGAAQAAYFRAYTSLFAEALGFHGRNRRPPRDPVNACLSLAYTLVHFEAVRASHAAGLDPFLGFSTRSPSGANRWLAT
;
A
#
# COMPACT_ATOMS: atom_id res chain seq x y z
N MET A 1 14.91 -10.43 -2.37
CA MET A 1 14.66 -9.09 -2.95
C MET A 1 14.44 -8.10 -1.83
N THR A 2 15.27 -7.07 -1.73
CA THR A 2 15.45 -6.23 -0.54
C THR A 2 15.00 -4.79 -0.80
N THR A 3 14.43 -4.13 0.21
CA THR A 3 14.20 -2.68 0.21
C THR A 3 15.38 -1.99 0.89
N LEU A 4 15.99 -1.02 0.21
CA LEU A 4 17.03 -0.16 0.78
C LEU A 4 16.36 1.11 1.32
N TYR A 5 16.54 1.38 2.60
CA TYR A 5 16.07 2.62 3.25
C TYR A 5 17.22 3.58 3.45
N LEU A 6 17.06 4.81 2.96
CA LEU A 6 18.01 5.92 3.11
C LEU A 6 17.36 6.97 4.02
N ASP A 7 17.62 6.87 5.31
CA ASP A 7 17.02 7.69 6.38
C ASP A 7 18.03 8.62 7.08
N ARG A 8 19.32 8.53 6.71
CA ARG A 8 20.38 9.39 7.24
C ARG A 8 20.65 10.56 6.30
N LYS A 9 20.84 11.74 6.88
CA LYS A 9 21.26 12.94 6.12
C LYS A 9 22.72 12.82 5.68
N GLY A 10 23.03 13.49 4.55
CA GLY A 10 24.41 13.56 4.07
C GLY A 10 24.90 12.31 3.35
N LEU A 11 24.01 11.36 3.06
CA LEU A 11 24.36 10.23 2.20
C LEU A 11 24.49 10.69 0.74
N GLU A 12 25.50 10.17 0.05
CA GLU A 12 25.67 10.31 -1.38
C GLU A 12 25.60 8.92 -2.04
N LEU A 13 24.81 8.80 -3.09
CA LEU A 13 24.68 7.58 -3.89
C LEU A 13 25.40 7.75 -5.22
N LYS A 14 26.28 6.80 -5.52
CA LYS A 14 26.96 6.69 -6.81
C LYS A 14 26.72 5.30 -7.41
N LEU A 15 26.80 5.24 -8.73
CA LEU A 15 26.80 3.97 -9.43
C LEU A 15 28.24 3.44 -9.47
N ASP A 16 28.41 2.16 -9.14
CA ASP A 16 29.66 1.44 -9.23
C ASP A 16 29.40 0.10 -9.93
N GLY A 17 29.61 0.07 -11.24
CA GLY A 17 29.22 -1.05 -12.07
C GLY A 17 27.72 -1.39 -11.93
N ALA A 18 27.40 -2.61 -11.58
CA ALA A 18 26.05 -3.09 -11.34
C ALA A 18 25.59 -2.95 -9.87
N ALA A 19 26.17 -2.02 -9.12
CA ALA A 19 25.87 -1.81 -7.70
C ALA A 19 25.71 -0.33 -7.34
N LEU A 20 24.94 -0.06 -6.29
CA LEU A 20 24.89 1.22 -5.62
C LEU A 20 25.98 1.31 -4.56
N ALA A 21 26.84 2.31 -4.67
CA ALA A 21 27.81 2.68 -3.65
C ALA A 21 27.25 3.85 -2.82
N LEU A 22 27.19 3.65 -1.50
CA LEU A 22 26.77 4.65 -0.54
C LEU A 22 27.99 5.27 0.12
N TYR A 23 28.04 6.59 0.12
CA TYR A 23 29.11 7.38 0.75
C TYR A 23 28.53 8.21 1.89
N GLU A 24 29.30 8.34 2.96
CA GLU A 24 29.00 9.18 4.11
C GLU A 24 30.24 10.00 4.43
N GLY A 25 30.14 11.34 4.36
CA GLY A 25 31.30 12.22 4.54
C GLY A 25 32.43 11.99 3.52
N GLY A 26 32.12 11.56 2.30
CA GLY A 26 33.12 11.27 1.25
C GLY A 26 33.75 9.87 1.35
N VAL A 27 33.48 9.14 2.42
CA VAL A 27 34.00 7.77 2.60
C VAL A 27 32.95 6.74 2.17
N ARG A 28 33.40 5.71 1.45
CA ARG A 28 32.52 4.61 1.02
C ARG A 28 32.07 3.77 2.23
N ALA A 29 30.82 3.89 2.59
CA ALA A 29 30.22 3.19 3.74
C ALA A 29 29.67 1.81 3.37
N ARG A 30 29.06 1.66 2.18
CA ARG A 30 28.40 0.40 1.79
C ARG A 30 28.26 0.31 0.27
N THR A 31 28.17 -0.94 -0.21
CA THR A 31 27.82 -1.26 -1.60
C THR A 31 26.67 -2.25 -1.60
N VAL A 32 25.68 -2.03 -2.47
CA VAL A 32 24.48 -2.87 -2.60
C VAL A 32 24.27 -3.22 -4.08
N PRO A 33 24.37 -4.49 -4.49
CA PRO A 33 24.10 -4.90 -5.86
C PRO A 33 22.67 -4.55 -6.29
N LEU A 34 22.52 -3.95 -7.48
CA LEU A 34 21.21 -3.58 -8.02
C LEU A 34 20.28 -4.79 -8.17
N ALA A 35 20.82 -5.95 -8.56
CA ALA A 35 20.05 -7.19 -8.71
C ALA A 35 19.36 -7.68 -7.42
N LEU A 36 19.83 -7.26 -6.25
CA LEU A 36 19.22 -7.58 -4.96
C LEU A 36 18.11 -6.57 -4.56
N LEU A 37 18.08 -5.42 -5.22
CA LEU A 37 17.16 -4.34 -4.89
C LEU A 37 15.85 -4.48 -5.64
N LYS A 38 14.76 -4.42 -4.91
CA LYS A 38 13.42 -4.27 -5.45
C LYS A 38 12.96 -2.82 -5.38
N ARG A 39 13.46 -2.09 -4.38
CA ARG A 39 13.02 -0.74 -4.08
C ARG A 39 14.07 0.03 -3.27
N VAL A 40 14.16 1.33 -3.55
CA VAL A 40 14.91 2.28 -2.71
C VAL A 40 13.91 3.28 -2.13
N VAL A 41 13.93 3.49 -0.82
CA VAL A 41 13.10 4.47 -0.10
C VAL A 41 14.02 5.56 0.46
N ILE A 42 13.88 6.76 -0.07
CA ILE A 42 14.70 7.93 0.31
C ILE A 42 13.86 8.81 1.22
N ARG A 43 14.21 8.89 2.50
CA ARG A 43 13.51 9.72 3.51
C ARG A 43 14.32 10.93 3.94
N ALA A 44 15.63 10.82 3.91
CA ALA A 44 16.54 11.91 4.27
C ALA A 44 17.02 12.64 3.02
N GLU A 45 17.56 13.83 3.23
CA GLU A 45 18.25 14.58 2.19
C GLU A 45 19.49 13.81 1.72
N THR A 46 19.48 13.39 0.46
CA THR A 46 20.47 12.50 -0.15
C THR A 46 20.89 13.06 -1.50
N VAL A 47 22.18 13.07 -1.77
CA VAL A 47 22.73 13.46 -3.07
C VAL A 47 22.83 12.23 -3.95
N LEU A 48 22.37 12.31 -5.19
CA LEU A 48 22.50 11.23 -6.16
C LEU A 48 22.69 11.77 -7.58
N CYS A 49 23.48 11.08 -8.39
CA CYS A 49 23.64 11.38 -9.80
C CYS A 49 22.47 10.83 -10.62
N SER A 50 22.13 11.47 -11.73
CA SER A 50 21.08 11.01 -12.66
C SER A 50 21.33 9.60 -13.20
N SER A 51 22.59 9.20 -13.36
CA SER A 51 22.97 7.83 -13.74
C SER A 51 22.47 6.76 -12.78
N VAL A 52 22.40 7.07 -11.48
CA VAL A 52 21.81 6.17 -10.46
C VAL A 52 20.34 5.93 -10.76
N LEU A 53 19.59 6.96 -11.14
CA LEU A 53 18.17 6.84 -11.47
C LEU A 53 17.96 5.98 -12.71
N GLY A 54 18.80 6.17 -13.75
CA GLY A 54 18.77 5.34 -14.95
C GLY A 54 19.04 3.87 -14.65
N ALA A 55 20.08 3.59 -13.88
CA ALA A 55 20.44 2.22 -13.51
C ALA A 55 19.39 1.52 -12.63
N LEU A 56 18.75 2.25 -11.71
CA LEU A 56 17.61 1.74 -10.94
C LEU A 56 16.44 1.39 -11.86
N ALA A 57 16.13 2.27 -12.81
CA ALA A 57 15.05 2.08 -13.77
C ALA A 57 15.29 0.85 -14.66
N GLU A 58 16.51 0.68 -15.18
CA GLU A 58 16.90 -0.49 -15.99
C GLU A 58 16.85 -1.80 -15.18
N ALA A 59 17.26 -1.76 -13.91
CA ALA A 59 17.18 -2.90 -13.02
C ALA A 59 15.75 -3.22 -12.54
N GLY A 60 14.73 -2.48 -12.99
CA GLY A 60 13.34 -2.63 -12.51
C GLY A 60 13.18 -2.28 -11.03
N CYS A 61 14.15 -1.59 -10.45
CA CYS A 61 14.15 -1.14 -9.07
C CYS A 61 13.53 0.25 -8.99
N ALA A 62 12.41 0.39 -8.32
CA ALA A 62 11.74 1.67 -8.17
C ALA A 62 12.34 2.48 -7.01
N ALA A 63 12.42 3.81 -7.17
CA ALA A 63 12.79 4.70 -6.08
C ALA A 63 11.58 5.51 -5.60
N VAL A 64 11.40 5.56 -4.28
CA VAL A 64 10.36 6.34 -3.60
C VAL A 64 11.05 7.42 -2.79
N VAL A 65 10.74 8.67 -3.07
CA VAL A 65 11.25 9.81 -2.30
C VAL A 65 10.15 10.34 -1.41
N LEU A 66 10.38 10.29 -0.10
CA LEU A 66 9.47 10.80 0.93
C LEU A 66 10.14 12.03 1.57
N SER A 67 9.85 13.22 1.06
CA SER A 67 10.49 14.46 1.50
C SER A 67 9.51 15.41 2.20
N GLY A 68 10.05 16.47 2.81
CA GLY A 68 9.29 17.48 3.53
C GLY A 68 8.85 17.04 4.91
N ARG A 69 8.21 17.99 5.63
CA ARG A 69 7.75 17.75 7.00
C ARG A 69 6.78 16.55 7.04
N GLN A 70 7.10 15.50 7.79
CA GLN A 70 6.33 14.26 7.92
C GLN A 70 6.20 13.41 6.62
N GLY A 71 7.14 13.55 5.66
CA GLY A 71 7.07 12.79 4.40
C GLY A 71 5.89 13.15 3.50
N LYS A 72 5.36 14.37 3.60
CA LYS A 72 4.17 14.81 2.84
C LYS A 72 4.41 14.93 1.33
N ARG A 73 5.66 15.08 0.91
CA ARG A 73 6.03 15.15 -0.50
C ARG A 73 6.48 13.78 -0.95
N LEU A 74 5.72 13.19 -1.86
CA LEU A 74 5.99 11.88 -2.44
C LEU A 74 6.40 12.07 -3.91
N ALA A 75 7.57 11.52 -4.28
CA ALA A 75 7.93 11.32 -5.67
C ALA A 75 8.22 9.83 -5.91
N ILE A 76 7.84 9.36 -7.09
CA ILE A 76 8.04 7.97 -7.51
C ILE A 76 8.83 8.01 -8.81
N ILE A 77 9.94 7.29 -8.84
CA ILE A 77 10.78 7.12 -10.01
C ILE A 77 10.72 5.65 -10.40
N GLN A 78 10.26 5.38 -11.61
CA GLN A 78 10.11 4.02 -12.14
C GLN A 78 10.75 3.96 -13.52
N GLY A 79 11.03 2.73 -13.98
CA GLY A 79 11.45 2.47 -15.34
C GLY A 79 10.36 2.75 -16.37
N ARG A 80 10.63 2.40 -17.63
CA ARG A 80 9.68 2.60 -18.72
C ARG A 80 8.33 1.96 -18.40
N ALA A 81 7.25 2.71 -18.64
CA ALA A 81 5.91 2.17 -18.59
C ALA A 81 5.71 1.18 -19.75
N HIS A 82 4.87 0.18 -19.52
CA HIS A 82 4.42 -0.73 -20.58
C HIS A 82 3.73 0.08 -21.70
N ASN A 83 4.06 -0.18 -22.94
CA ASN A 83 3.62 0.62 -24.10
C ASN A 83 2.37 0.07 -24.82
N ASP A 84 1.73 -0.98 -24.30
CA ASP A 84 0.51 -1.53 -24.88
C ASP A 84 -0.67 -0.56 -24.68
N ALA A 85 -1.00 0.19 -25.71
CA ALA A 85 -2.14 1.12 -25.70
C ALA A 85 -3.48 0.36 -25.74
N ALA A 86 -3.54 -0.81 -26.40
CA ALA A 86 -4.79 -1.57 -26.52
C ALA A 86 -5.28 -2.05 -25.15
N LEU A 87 -4.37 -2.45 -24.27
CA LEU A 87 -4.71 -2.85 -22.91
C LEU A 87 -5.33 -1.69 -22.12
N ARG A 88 -4.78 -0.46 -22.23
CA ARG A 88 -5.35 0.72 -21.58
C ARG A 88 -6.73 1.08 -22.12
N VAL A 89 -6.90 1.03 -23.45
CA VAL A 89 -8.20 1.26 -24.08
C VAL A 89 -9.22 0.24 -23.58
N ALA A 90 -8.85 -1.04 -23.50
CA ALA A 90 -9.71 -2.09 -22.93
C ALA A 90 -10.05 -1.84 -21.46
N GLN A 91 -9.08 -1.38 -20.66
CA GLN A 91 -9.32 -1.00 -19.25
C GLN A 91 -10.33 0.16 -19.17
N TYR A 92 -10.16 1.22 -19.97
CA TYR A 92 -11.11 2.35 -20.02
C TYR A 92 -12.52 1.89 -20.40
N ALA A 93 -12.64 1.06 -21.44
CA ALA A 93 -13.93 0.52 -21.85
C ALA A 93 -14.61 -0.28 -20.73
N LYS A 94 -13.86 -1.11 -20.01
CA LYS A 94 -14.37 -1.90 -18.88
C LYS A 94 -14.79 -1.06 -17.69
N THR A 95 -14.18 0.09 -17.44
CA THR A 95 -14.63 0.99 -16.36
C THR A 95 -15.98 1.67 -16.65
N GLN A 96 -16.46 1.61 -17.88
CA GLN A 96 -17.79 2.10 -18.26
C GLN A 96 -18.90 1.04 -18.07
N ASP A 97 -18.54 -0.21 -17.80
CA ASP A 97 -19.46 -1.32 -17.52
C ASP A 97 -19.74 -1.43 -16.01
N PRO A 98 -20.93 -1.00 -15.52
CA PRO A 98 -21.22 -1.01 -14.09
C PRO A 98 -21.25 -2.42 -13.49
N ALA A 99 -21.71 -3.42 -14.24
CA ALA A 99 -21.81 -4.79 -13.77
C ALA A 99 -20.40 -5.41 -13.58
N TRP A 100 -19.52 -5.16 -14.56
CA TRP A 100 -18.13 -5.57 -14.46
C TRP A 100 -17.39 -4.86 -13.29
N CYS A 101 -17.61 -3.56 -13.12
CA CYS A 101 -17.04 -2.79 -12.01
C CYS A 101 -17.51 -3.34 -10.66
N LEU A 102 -18.81 -3.64 -10.52
CA LEU A 102 -19.38 -4.18 -9.28
C LEU A 102 -18.79 -5.57 -8.96
N SER A 103 -18.72 -6.45 -9.95
CA SER A 103 -18.13 -7.78 -9.78
C SER A 103 -16.67 -7.71 -9.31
N TRP A 104 -15.86 -6.83 -9.90
CA TRP A 104 -14.48 -6.65 -9.45
C TRP A 104 -14.36 -6.02 -8.08
N ALA A 105 -15.20 -5.02 -7.78
CA ALA A 105 -15.27 -4.41 -6.46
C ALA A 105 -15.57 -5.45 -5.38
N GLY A 106 -16.54 -6.33 -5.62
CA GLY A 106 -16.87 -7.44 -4.73
C GLY A 106 -15.72 -8.39 -4.50
N ARG A 107 -14.98 -8.77 -5.55
CA ARG A 107 -13.78 -9.61 -5.42
C ARG A 107 -12.71 -8.94 -4.52
N PHE A 108 -12.46 -7.64 -4.69
CA PHE A 108 -11.50 -6.92 -3.83
C PHE A 108 -11.97 -6.84 -2.38
N VAL A 109 -13.22 -6.47 -2.15
CA VAL A 109 -13.80 -6.43 -0.79
C VAL A 109 -13.77 -7.83 -0.16
N GLY A 110 -14.21 -8.85 -0.89
CA GLY A 110 -14.17 -10.24 -0.42
C GLY A 110 -12.76 -10.71 -0.05
N ALA A 111 -11.77 -10.41 -0.88
CA ALA A 111 -10.38 -10.72 -0.60
C ALA A 111 -9.85 -9.97 0.64
N LYS A 112 -10.22 -8.70 0.82
CA LYS A 112 -9.89 -7.90 2.01
C LYS A 112 -10.47 -8.53 3.26
N LEU A 113 -11.75 -8.85 3.27
CA LEU A 113 -12.43 -9.45 4.42
C LEU A 113 -11.81 -10.81 4.76
N ALA A 114 -11.52 -11.63 3.76
CA ALA A 114 -10.86 -12.92 3.96
C ALA A 114 -9.46 -12.78 4.61
N ARG A 115 -8.69 -11.75 4.25
CA ARG A 115 -7.39 -11.47 4.87
C ARG A 115 -7.53 -10.95 6.30
N GLN A 116 -8.49 -10.09 6.55
CA GLN A 116 -8.82 -9.61 7.90
C GLN A 116 -9.24 -10.75 8.82
N GLN A 117 -10.11 -11.63 8.35
CA GLN A 117 -10.53 -12.81 9.10
C GLN A 117 -9.35 -13.72 9.45
N ARG A 118 -8.50 -14.08 8.46
CA ARG A 118 -7.29 -14.90 8.70
C ARG A 118 -6.34 -14.26 9.70
N PHE A 119 -6.18 -12.96 9.64
CA PHE A 119 -5.35 -12.24 10.61
C PHE A 119 -5.90 -12.37 12.03
N LEU A 120 -7.20 -12.17 12.22
CA LEU A 120 -7.85 -12.32 13.53
C LEU A 120 -7.85 -13.77 14.03
N GLU A 121 -8.05 -14.76 13.15
CA GLU A 121 -7.94 -16.20 13.50
C GLU A 121 -6.53 -16.52 14.01
N ARG A 122 -5.49 -15.99 13.35
CA ARG A 122 -4.11 -16.15 13.83
C ARG A 122 -3.87 -15.38 15.13
N ALA A 123 -4.42 -14.18 15.28
CA ALA A 123 -4.32 -13.42 16.53
C ALA A 123 -5.01 -14.16 17.69
N LEU A 124 -6.14 -14.79 17.44
CA LEU A 124 -6.89 -15.58 18.43
C LEU A 124 -6.08 -16.74 19.00
N SER A 125 -5.24 -17.38 18.19
CA SER A 125 -4.37 -18.47 18.64
C SER A 125 -3.17 -18.01 19.47
N ILE A 126 -2.80 -16.74 19.38
CA ILE A 126 -1.59 -16.19 20.05
C ILE A 126 -1.96 -15.32 21.26
N ARG A 127 -3.06 -14.55 21.17
CA ARG A 127 -3.48 -13.55 22.16
C ARG A 127 -4.68 -14.04 22.95
N VAL A 128 -4.43 -14.96 23.87
CA VAL A 128 -5.45 -15.52 24.77
C VAL A 128 -6.08 -14.43 25.66
N ASP A 129 -5.29 -13.43 26.01
CA ASP A 129 -5.71 -12.25 26.81
C ASP A 129 -6.73 -11.34 26.09
N ARG A 130 -6.89 -11.48 24.78
CA ARG A 130 -7.82 -10.70 23.93
C ARG A 130 -8.83 -11.57 23.20
N ARG A 131 -9.07 -12.76 23.73
CA ARG A 131 -9.90 -13.77 23.08
C ARG A 131 -11.32 -13.28 22.79
N LYS A 132 -11.94 -12.58 23.74
CA LYS A 132 -13.32 -12.10 23.61
C LYS A 132 -13.45 -11.09 22.47
N GLU A 133 -12.64 -10.04 22.47
CA GLU A 133 -12.71 -8.98 21.47
C GLU A 133 -12.44 -9.50 20.05
N ILE A 134 -11.53 -10.47 19.93
CA ILE A 134 -11.19 -11.10 18.64
C ILE A 134 -12.33 -12.01 18.18
N PHE A 135 -12.90 -12.81 19.10
CA PHE A 135 -13.99 -13.71 18.78
C PHE A 135 -15.25 -12.94 18.33
N ASP A 136 -15.63 -11.90 19.06
CA ASP A 136 -16.79 -11.05 18.72
C ASP A 136 -16.62 -10.39 17.34
N ALA A 137 -15.40 -9.98 16.99
CA ALA A 137 -15.11 -9.44 15.66
C ALA A 137 -15.21 -10.52 14.57
N LEU A 138 -14.72 -11.73 14.81
CA LEU A 138 -14.83 -12.85 13.86
C LEU A 138 -16.29 -13.24 13.62
N GLU A 139 -17.12 -13.31 14.67
CA GLU A 139 -18.54 -13.54 14.55
C GLU A 139 -19.26 -12.45 13.74
N SER A 140 -18.81 -11.19 13.87
CA SER A 140 -19.33 -10.08 13.08
C SER A 140 -18.89 -10.14 11.61
N LEU A 141 -17.65 -10.60 11.33
CA LEU A 141 -17.08 -10.63 9.98
C LEU A 141 -17.63 -11.76 9.10
N ARG A 142 -17.92 -12.93 9.68
CA ARG A 142 -18.38 -14.11 8.93
C ARG A 142 -19.63 -13.83 8.08
N PRO A 143 -20.75 -13.33 8.65
CA PRO A 143 -21.95 -13.05 7.87
C PRO A 143 -21.75 -11.96 6.83
N LEU A 144 -20.93 -10.94 7.12
CA LEU A 144 -20.60 -9.88 6.17
C LEU A 144 -19.86 -10.43 4.96
N ARG A 145 -18.91 -11.35 5.19
CA ARG A 145 -18.17 -12.01 4.11
C ARG A 145 -19.07 -12.88 3.25
N THR A 146 -19.99 -13.64 3.84
CA THR A 146 -20.97 -14.44 3.11
C THR A 146 -21.86 -13.57 2.23
N ARG A 147 -22.30 -12.43 2.74
CA ARG A 147 -23.11 -11.47 1.96
C ARG A 147 -22.33 -10.88 0.78
N VAL A 148 -21.07 -10.50 0.98
CA VAL A 148 -20.20 -10.01 -0.13
C VAL A 148 -19.98 -11.08 -1.20
N ALA A 149 -20.00 -12.37 -0.86
CA ALA A 149 -19.85 -13.47 -1.80
C ALA A 149 -21.15 -13.86 -2.52
N GLY A 150 -22.30 -13.54 -1.95
CA GLY A 150 -23.59 -14.06 -2.37
C GLY A 150 -24.34 -13.23 -3.40
N ASP A 151 -24.42 -11.94 -3.24
CA ASP A 151 -25.04 -11.02 -4.21
C ASP A 151 -24.81 -9.56 -3.80
N GLU A 152 -24.14 -8.83 -4.68
CA GLU A 152 -23.98 -7.40 -4.53
C GLU A 152 -24.96 -6.70 -5.45
N SER A 153 -26.06 -6.25 -4.90
CA SER A 153 -27.07 -5.54 -5.69
C SER A 153 -26.57 -4.20 -6.23
N ASN A 154 -25.62 -3.56 -5.53
CA ASN A 154 -25.01 -2.28 -5.94
C ASN A 154 -23.75 -1.93 -5.14
N VAL A 155 -22.99 -0.95 -5.64
CA VAL A 155 -21.74 -0.46 -5.03
C VAL A 155 -21.95 0.14 -3.64
N GLU A 156 -23.10 0.76 -3.37
CA GLU A 156 -23.38 1.40 -2.08
C GLU A 156 -23.60 0.35 -0.99
N SER A 157 -24.33 -0.71 -1.31
CA SER A 157 -24.49 -1.87 -0.40
C SER A 157 -23.14 -2.51 -0.08
N LEU A 158 -22.31 -2.73 -1.11
CA LEU A 158 -20.96 -3.28 -0.95
C LEU A 158 -20.09 -2.40 -0.04
N ARG A 159 -20.18 -1.07 -0.18
CA ARG A 159 -19.48 -0.11 0.69
C ARG A 159 -19.99 -0.17 2.13
N GLY A 160 -21.29 -0.32 2.32
CA GLY A 160 -21.89 -0.50 3.65
C GLY A 160 -21.33 -1.75 4.33
N LEU A 161 -21.28 -2.88 3.61
CA LEU A 161 -20.70 -4.13 4.10
C LEU A 161 -19.21 -3.99 4.42
N GLU A 162 -18.45 -3.35 3.55
CA GLU A 162 -17.02 -3.09 3.78
C GLU A 162 -16.82 -2.20 5.01
N GLY A 163 -17.61 -1.14 5.18
CA GLY A 163 -17.55 -0.25 6.32
C GLY A 163 -17.85 -0.95 7.64
N ALA A 164 -18.90 -1.78 7.68
CA ALA A 164 -19.27 -2.57 8.85
C ALA A 164 -18.16 -3.58 9.22
N ALA A 165 -17.62 -4.28 8.23
CA ALA A 165 -16.50 -5.20 8.41
C ALA A 165 -15.24 -4.48 8.93
N GLN A 166 -14.93 -3.32 8.38
CA GLN A 166 -13.80 -2.51 8.81
C GLN A 166 -13.95 -2.06 10.28
N ALA A 167 -15.14 -1.66 10.69
CA ALA A 167 -15.42 -1.26 12.07
C ALA A 167 -15.23 -2.45 13.04
N ALA A 168 -15.76 -3.62 12.71
CA ALA A 168 -15.59 -4.84 13.50
C ALA A 168 -14.11 -5.25 13.60
N TYR A 169 -13.40 -5.26 12.47
CA TYR A 169 -11.98 -5.58 12.43
C TYR A 169 -11.13 -4.63 13.28
N PHE A 170 -11.30 -3.31 13.13
CA PHE A 170 -10.48 -2.34 13.87
C PHE A 170 -10.75 -2.34 15.37
N ARG A 171 -11.95 -2.70 15.80
CA ARG A 171 -12.26 -2.89 17.22
C ARG A 171 -11.36 -3.94 17.86
N ALA A 172 -11.27 -5.12 17.23
CA ALA A 172 -10.38 -6.18 17.68
C ALA A 172 -8.89 -5.83 17.45
N TYR A 173 -8.57 -5.24 16.30
CA TYR A 173 -7.19 -4.85 15.99
C TYR A 173 -6.63 -3.88 17.01
N THR A 174 -7.41 -2.91 17.46
CA THR A 174 -7.01 -1.93 18.47
C THR A 174 -6.68 -2.60 19.82
N SER A 175 -7.44 -3.62 20.20
CA SER A 175 -7.20 -4.33 21.47
C SER A 175 -5.89 -5.14 21.51
N LEU A 176 -5.26 -5.39 20.35
CA LEU A 176 -4.00 -6.12 20.28
C LEU A 176 -2.78 -5.32 20.75
N PHE A 177 -2.90 -4.01 20.87
CA PHE A 177 -1.80 -3.13 21.24
C PHE A 177 -1.85 -2.76 22.72
N ALA A 178 -0.68 -2.53 23.30
CA ALA A 178 -0.58 -2.04 24.67
C ALA A 178 -1.19 -0.62 24.77
N GLU A 179 -1.90 -0.34 25.86
CA GLU A 179 -2.55 0.94 26.10
C GLU A 179 -1.55 2.13 26.09
N ALA A 180 -0.32 1.88 26.57
CA ALA A 180 0.77 2.84 26.55
C ALA A 180 1.13 3.39 25.15
N LEU A 181 0.73 2.70 24.07
CA LEU A 181 0.93 3.18 22.71
C LEU A 181 -0.13 4.20 22.27
N GLY A 182 -1.18 4.44 23.06
CA GLY A 182 -2.22 5.42 22.79
C GLY A 182 -3.02 5.18 21.49
N PHE A 183 -3.07 3.92 21.04
CA PHE A 183 -3.77 3.55 19.80
C PHE A 183 -5.23 3.22 20.09
N HIS A 184 -6.11 4.20 19.92
CA HIS A 184 -7.55 4.05 20.14
C HIS A 184 -8.36 3.88 18.83
N GLY A 185 -7.69 3.84 17.70
CA GLY A 185 -8.32 3.69 16.39
C GLY A 185 -7.51 4.33 15.27
N ARG A 186 -7.99 4.14 14.04
CA ARG A 186 -7.29 4.64 12.85
C ARG A 186 -7.44 6.15 12.70
N ASN A 187 -6.35 6.89 12.82
CA ASN A 187 -6.24 8.29 12.42
C ASN A 187 -5.13 8.45 11.36
N ARG A 188 -5.28 9.43 10.45
CA ARG A 188 -4.44 9.47 9.25
C ARG A 188 -3.57 10.72 9.12
N ARG A 189 -4.09 11.88 9.49
CA ARG A 189 -3.44 13.15 9.13
C ARG A 189 -3.61 14.21 10.22
N PRO A 190 -2.57 14.43 11.01
CA PRO A 190 -1.34 13.64 11.18
C PRO A 190 -1.59 12.39 12.02
N PRO A 191 -0.75 11.35 11.92
CA PRO A 191 -0.80 10.22 12.86
C PRO A 191 -0.44 10.72 14.26
N ARG A 192 -1.26 10.36 15.26
CA ARG A 192 -1.13 10.88 16.63
C ARG A 192 -0.41 9.93 17.58
N ASP A 193 -0.20 8.70 17.14
CA ASP A 193 0.44 7.63 17.90
C ASP A 193 1.37 6.81 16.99
N PRO A 194 2.31 6.04 17.53
CA PRO A 194 3.29 5.29 16.76
C PRO A 194 2.66 4.19 15.88
N VAL A 195 1.56 3.58 16.31
CA VAL A 195 0.87 2.54 15.52
C VAL A 195 0.27 3.15 14.27
N ASN A 196 -0.39 4.30 14.38
CA ASN A 196 -0.91 5.03 13.23
C ASN A 196 0.20 5.55 12.31
N ALA A 197 1.36 5.91 12.84
CA ALA A 197 2.52 6.27 12.03
C ALA A 197 3.02 5.08 11.20
N CYS A 198 3.17 3.91 11.81
CA CYS A 198 3.56 2.67 11.13
C CYS A 198 2.51 2.25 10.08
N LEU A 199 1.23 2.28 10.44
CA LEU A 199 0.15 1.99 9.50
C LEU A 199 0.15 2.94 8.31
N SER A 200 0.36 4.24 8.53
CA SER A 200 0.41 5.22 7.44
C SER A 200 1.58 4.98 6.49
N LEU A 201 2.75 4.63 7.03
CA LEU A 201 3.91 4.24 6.22
C LEU A 201 3.63 2.96 5.45
N ALA A 202 3.09 1.92 6.10
CA ALA A 202 2.76 0.65 5.45
C ALA A 202 1.76 0.84 4.31
N TYR A 203 0.69 1.60 4.51
CA TYR A 203 -0.27 1.92 3.45
C TYR A 203 0.38 2.69 2.29
N THR A 204 1.27 3.63 2.57
CA THR A 204 2.01 4.35 1.52
C THR A 204 2.86 3.40 0.69
N LEU A 205 3.55 2.46 1.33
CA LEU A 205 4.38 1.48 0.63
C LEU A 205 3.55 0.48 -0.19
N VAL A 206 2.41 0.02 0.34
CA VAL A 206 1.50 -0.87 -0.39
C VAL A 206 0.86 -0.14 -1.58
N HIS A 207 0.43 1.11 -1.40
CA HIS A 207 -0.06 1.95 -2.49
C HIS A 207 0.98 2.08 -3.61
N PHE A 208 2.22 2.39 -3.23
CA PHE A 208 3.32 2.47 -4.17
C PHE A 208 3.53 1.16 -4.96
N GLU A 209 3.50 0.00 -4.27
CA GLU A 209 3.62 -1.29 -4.94
C GLU A 209 2.46 -1.56 -5.90
N ALA A 210 1.24 -1.17 -5.54
CA ALA A 210 0.08 -1.31 -6.43
C ALA A 210 0.23 -0.44 -7.68
N VAL A 211 0.65 0.83 -7.53
CA VAL A 211 0.92 1.74 -8.66
C VAL A 211 2.01 1.17 -9.56
N ARG A 212 3.12 0.71 -8.98
CA ARG A 212 4.23 0.10 -9.73
C ARG A 212 3.78 -1.15 -10.48
N ALA A 213 3.02 -2.03 -9.84
CA ALA A 213 2.52 -3.26 -10.46
C ALA A 213 1.55 -2.95 -11.61
N SER A 214 0.68 -1.96 -11.44
CA SER A 214 -0.24 -1.52 -12.49
C SER A 214 0.52 -0.98 -13.71
N HIS A 215 1.50 -0.11 -13.50
CA HIS A 215 2.34 0.40 -14.59
C HIS A 215 3.13 -0.72 -15.30
N ALA A 216 3.70 -1.66 -14.54
CA ALA A 216 4.41 -2.81 -15.11
C ALA A 216 3.50 -3.71 -15.93
N ALA A 217 2.23 -3.82 -15.54
CA ALA A 217 1.20 -4.57 -16.27
C ALA A 217 0.57 -3.79 -17.44
N GLY A 218 0.97 -2.53 -17.68
CA GLY A 218 0.40 -1.69 -18.73
C GLY A 218 -0.95 -1.06 -18.39
N LEU A 219 -1.37 -1.13 -17.11
CA LEU A 219 -2.63 -0.59 -16.63
C LEU A 219 -2.45 0.84 -16.10
N ASP A 220 -3.51 1.63 -16.17
CA ASP A 220 -3.60 2.92 -15.50
C ASP A 220 -3.98 2.72 -14.01
N PRO A 221 -3.09 3.05 -13.06
CA PRO A 221 -3.36 2.87 -11.63
C PRO A 221 -4.41 3.84 -11.06
N PHE A 222 -4.76 4.89 -11.80
CA PHE A 222 -5.75 5.88 -11.39
C PHE A 222 -7.18 5.54 -11.80
N LEU A 223 -7.35 4.50 -12.61
CA LEU A 223 -8.66 3.96 -12.98
C LEU A 223 -9.09 2.88 -11.99
N GLY A 224 -10.06 3.19 -11.15
CA GLY A 224 -10.65 2.25 -10.20
C GLY A 224 -12.05 1.79 -10.62
N PHE A 225 -12.49 0.66 -10.04
CA PHE A 225 -13.76 0.01 -10.40
C PHE A 225 -14.94 0.37 -9.49
N SER A 226 -14.73 1.02 -8.36
CA SER A 226 -15.80 1.16 -7.36
C SER A 226 -16.24 2.58 -7.06
N THR A 227 -15.75 3.59 -7.75
CA THR A 227 -16.16 4.95 -7.46
C THR A 227 -16.39 5.80 -8.69
N ARG A 228 -17.65 5.99 -9.06
CA ARG A 228 -18.03 7.28 -9.63
C ARG A 228 -18.17 8.29 -8.49
N SER A 229 -17.08 8.96 -8.11
CA SER A 229 -17.20 10.24 -7.44
C SER A 229 -17.52 11.29 -8.50
N PRO A 230 -18.44 12.24 -8.26
CA PRO A 230 -18.67 13.36 -9.17
C PRO A 230 -17.41 14.20 -9.44
N SER A 231 -16.38 14.06 -8.63
CA SER A 231 -15.08 14.73 -8.74
C SER A 231 -14.01 13.94 -9.48
N GLY A 232 -14.32 12.79 -10.10
CA GLY A 232 -13.38 12.02 -10.93
C GLY A 232 -12.18 11.38 -10.21
N ALA A 233 -12.03 11.56 -8.90
CA ALA A 233 -10.92 11.00 -8.15
C ALA A 233 -11.24 9.58 -7.68
N ASN A 234 -10.63 8.61 -8.33
CA ASN A 234 -10.72 7.20 -7.94
C ASN A 234 -10.07 6.95 -6.57
N ARG A 235 -10.87 6.59 -5.58
CA ARG A 235 -10.50 6.53 -4.16
C ARG A 235 -9.87 5.20 -3.71
N TRP A 236 -9.65 4.24 -4.59
CA TRP A 236 -9.13 2.91 -4.22
C TRP A 236 -7.66 2.92 -3.77
N LEU A 237 -6.88 3.83 -4.29
CA LEU A 237 -5.49 3.99 -3.91
C LEU A 237 -5.29 5.01 -2.76
N ALA A 238 -6.36 5.62 -2.24
CA ALA A 238 -6.30 6.66 -1.22
C ALA A 238 -6.81 6.24 0.17
N THR A 239 -7.15 4.96 0.38
CA THR A 239 -7.60 4.45 1.71
C THR A 239 -6.57 3.57 2.38
#